data_1b965b466b8e34c20c1705b35f1085bc
#
_entry.id   1b965b466b8e34c20c1705b35f1085bc
#
_cell.length_a   1.000
_cell.length_b   1.000
_cell.length_c   1.000
_cell.angle_alpha   90.00
_cell.angle_beta   90.00
_cell.angle_gamma   90.00
#
_symmetry.space_group_name_H-M   'P 1'
#
loop_
_entity.id
_entity.type
_entity.pdbx_description
1 polymer ?
#
loop_
_entity_poly.entity_id
_entity_poly.type
_entity_poly.pdbx_seq_one_letter_code
_entity_poly.pdbx_strand_id
1 'polypeptide(L)'
;MSSNTAGAAVQPDPKTPIPRQIPYIIGNEGCERFSFYGMRNILTVFLVSSLLQYLPEADRAGAAKDVFHTFVIGVYFFPLLGGWISDRFWGKYHTIFWLSLVYCAGQFCLALFVDNRPGFYAGLCLIALGSGGIKPCVSAFVGDQFDQTNKHRAKVVFDAFYWIINFGSFFASLLMPIFLRSLGPAIAFGVPGVLMFISTVILWSGRKRYVMVPPAPPDPHSFLRVCRTAIGSGAPGKLFAAAGVAVAIAAFVLLPGFENFVKAACLALVAVIAFGGIGVRLQLEGARGHHPDEAVEGVRGVLRVLVLFALVTPFWSLFDQKASTWVLQADAMTKPHWFQSSQMQALNPALVMLLIPLNNLVLYPAMRRFGIEPTALRRMTAGIAFSGVAWVIVGGMQLVLDGGHPFTIAWQVVPYAFLTLGEVLVSATGLEFAYSQAPQAMKGALMSFWMLSVTIGNLWVLVVNASVKNAAVTNFIASTGFGVTAFQMFFFAAFAFAAALAFGLVARSYRVVDHYRK
;
A
#
# COMPACT_ATOMS: atom_id res chain seq x y z
N MET A 1 -35.37 5.29 45.37
CA MET A 1 -36.00 5.18 44.02
C MET A 1 -35.03 5.83 43.04
N SER A 2 -34.13 5.05 42.47
CA SER A 2 -33.21 5.50 41.40
C SER A 2 -33.79 5.00 40.10
N SER A 3 -34.28 5.92 39.29
CA SER A 3 -34.81 5.63 37.97
C SER A 3 -33.64 5.31 37.00
N ASN A 4 -33.55 4.03 36.70
CA ASN A 4 -32.65 3.47 35.70
C ASN A 4 -33.21 3.84 34.32
N THR A 5 -32.82 5.00 33.76
CA THR A 5 -33.06 5.33 32.35
C THR A 5 -32.04 4.56 31.50
N ALA A 6 -32.34 3.27 31.27
CA ALA A 6 -31.71 2.53 30.18
C ALA A 6 -32.03 3.29 28.88
N GLY A 7 -30.98 3.88 28.25
CA GLY A 7 -31.11 4.59 26.99
C GLY A 7 -31.78 3.69 25.97
N ALA A 8 -32.98 4.07 25.51
CA ALA A 8 -33.67 3.40 24.42
C ALA A 8 -32.73 3.31 23.22
N ALA A 9 -32.46 2.09 22.77
CA ALA A 9 -31.69 1.87 21.57
C ALA A 9 -32.39 2.61 20.41
N VAL A 10 -31.76 3.67 19.88
CA VAL A 10 -32.29 4.43 18.76
C VAL A 10 -32.39 3.47 17.58
N GLN A 11 -33.61 3.09 17.21
CA GLN A 11 -33.84 2.22 16.05
C GLN A 11 -33.43 2.98 14.78
N PRO A 12 -32.64 2.38 13.88
CA PRO A 12 -32.25 3.01 12.63
C PRO A 12 -33.49 3.30 11.77
N ASP A 13 -33.75 4.57 11.44
CA ASP A 13 -34.80 4.91 10.49
C ASP A 13 -34.30 4.63 9.07
N PRO A 14 -34.92 3.71 8.30
CA PRO A 14 -34.53 3.42 6.93
C PRO A 14 -34.59 4.61 5.99
N LYS A 15 -35.29 5.68 6.36
CA LYS A 15 -35.44 6.92 5.57
C LYS A 15 -34.38 7.98 5.89
N THR A 16 -33.51 7.76 6.89
CA THR A 16 -32.46 8.72 7.23
C THR A 16 -31.55 9.00 6.01
N PRO A 17 -31.42 10.26 5.57
CA PRO A 17 -30.61 10.57 4.39
C PRO A 17 -29.11 10.40 4.66
N ILE A 18 -28.35 10.22 3.57
CA ILE A 18 -26.88 10.28 3.64
C ILE A 18 -26.47 11.68 4.12
N PRO A 19 -25.48 11.78 5.05
CA PRO A 19 -25.02 13.07 5.54
C PRO A 19 -24.59 14.01 4.41
N ARG A 20 -25.03 15.27 4.47
CA ARG A 20 -24.84 16.28 3.40
C ARG A 20 -23.37 16.61 3.11
N GLN A 21 -22.46 16.27 4.00
CA GLN A 21 -21.02 16.48 3.84
C GLN A 21 -20.32 15.36 3.05
N ILE A 22 -20.93 14.19 2.91
CA ILE A 22 -20.33 13.03 2.21
C ILE A 22 -19.92 13.35 0.77
N PRO A 23 -20.72 14.05 -0.07
CA PRO A 23 -20.32 14.40 -1.42
C PRO A 23 -19.00 15.18 -1.52
N TYR A 24 -18.70 16.03 -0.54
CA TYR A 24 -17.42 16.75 -0.50
C TYR A 24 -16.24 15.81 -0.26
N ILE A 25 -16.41 14.78 0.58
CA ILE A 25 -15.33 13.82 0.85
C ILE A 25 -15.13 12.88 -0.34
N ILE A 26 -16.21 12.40 -0.96
CA ILE A 26 -16.15 11.56 -2.17
C ILE A 26 -15.55 12.34 -3.34
N GLY A 27 -15.95 13.60 -3.55
CA GLY A 27 -15.37 14.44 -4.60
C GLY A 27 -13.89 14.75 -4.38
N ASN A 28 -13.49 15.01 -3.12
CA ASN A 28 -12.09 15.14 -2.74
C ASN A 28 -11.31 13.87 -3.10
N GLU A 29 -11.80 12.69 -2.70
CA GLU A 29 -11.13 11.42 -2.96
C GLU A 29 -11.01 11.14 -4.46
N GLY A 30 -12.06 11.35 -5.24
CA GLY A 30 -12.01 11.12 -6.69
C GLY A 30 -10.95 11.94 -7.40
N CYS A 31 -10.84 13.23 -7.09
CA CYS A 31 -9.80 14.11 -7.64
C CYS A 31 -8.40 13.73 -7.15
N GLU A 32 -8.24 13.41 -5.85
CA GLU A 32 -6.96 12.99 -5.28
C GLU A 32 -6.50 11.66 -5.88
N ARG A 33 -7.37 10.67 -6.04
CA ARG A 33 -7.02 9.39 -6.64
C ARG A 33 -6.62 9.52 -8.10
N PHE A 34 -7.35 10.32 -8.89
CA PHE A 34 -6.94 10.62 -10.26
C PHE A 34 -5.55 11.28 -10.26
N SER A 35 -5.32 12.26 -9.40
CA SER A 35 -4.04 12.94 -9.26
C SER A 35 -2.90 11.95 -8.95
N PHE A 36 -3.09 11.10 -7.95
CA PHE A 36 -2.08 10.12 -7.53
C PHE A 36 -1.76 9.12 -8.62
N TYR A 37 -2.78 8.42 -9.11
CA TYR A 37 -2.59 7.37 -10.12
C TYR A 37 -2.17 7.95 -11.46
N GLY A 38 -2.63 9.15 -11.82
CA GLY A 38 -2.23 9.84 -13.03
C GLY A 38 -0.74 10.10 -13.08
N MET A 39 -0.19 10.70 -12.04
CA MET A 39 1.26 10.91 -11.91
C MET A 39 2.03 9.57 -11.87
N ARG A 40 1.59 8.64 -11.01
CA ARG A 40 2.27 7.34 -10.82
C ARG A 40 2.36 6.53 -12.11
N ASN A 41 1.31 6.54 -12.93
CA ASN A 41 1.22 5.71 -14.13
C ASN A 41 2.14 6.15 -15.26
N ILE A 42 2.48 7.44 -15.33
CA ILE A 42 3.41 7.98 -16.32
C ILE A 42 4.86 8.07 -15.81
N LEU A 43 5.07 7.91 -14.51
CA LEU A 43 6.36 8.15 -13.86
C LEU A 43 7.48 7.29 -14.46
N THR A 44 7.30 5.96 -14.56
CA THR A 44 8.32 5.05 -15.07
C THR A 44 8.71 5.37 -16.52
N VAL A 45 7.72 5.61 -17.38
CA VAL A 45 7.97 5.97 -18.78
C VAL A 45 8.73 7.28 -18.88
N PHE A 46 8.30 8.32 -18.14
CA PHE A 46 8.98 9.61 -18.10
C PHE A 46 10.42 9.50 -17.59
N LEU A 47 10.66 8.74 -16.55
CA LEU A 47 12.02 8.52 -16.03
C LEU A 47 12.94 7.96 -17.10
N VAL A 48 12.51 6.91 -17.81
CA VAL A 48 13.35 6.27 -18.85
C VAL A 48 13.51 7.16 -20.08
N SER A 49 12.43 7.79 -20.55
CA SER A 49 12.41 8.53 -21.80
C SER A 49 12.94 9.96 -21.71
N SER A 50 13.04 10.53 -20.49
CA SER A 50 13.40 11.94 -20.31
C SER A 50 14.41 12.16 -19.19
N LEU A 51 14.02 11.99 -17.92
CA LEU A 51 14.80 12.44 -16.77
C LEU A 51 16.14 11.71 -16.60
N LEU A 52 16.22 10.43 -16.98
CA LEU A 52 17.40 9.57 -16.81
C LEU A 52 18.23 9.42 -18.10
N GLN A 53 18.00 10.25 -19.11
CA GLN A 53 18.73 10.17 -20.38
C GLN A 53 20.24 10.42 -20.27
N TYR A 54 20.71 11.01 -19.18
CA TYR A 54 22.13 11.16 -18.87
C TYR A 54 22.84 9.84 -18.55
N LEU A 55 22.09 8.77 -18.24
CA LEU A 55 22.62 7.43 -18.02
C LEU A 55 22.72 6.66 -19.34
N PRO A 56 23.66 5.69 -19.43
CA PRO A 56 23.66 4.72 -20.51
C PRO A 56 22.30 4.04 -20.66
N GLU A 57 21.90 3.74 -21.88
CA GLU A 57 20.57 3.16 -22.17
C GLU A 57 20.29 1.88 -21.37
N ALA A 58 21.31 1.02 -21.23
CA ALA A 58 21.22 -0.23 -20.48
C ALA A 58 20.87 -0.02 -18.97
N ASP A 59 21.25 1.12 -18.40
CA ASP A 59 21.07 1.40 -16.96
C ASP A 59 19.76 2.13 -16.64
N ARG A 60 19.13 2.78 -17.65
CA ARG A 60 17.95 3.63 -17.45
C ARG A 60 16.76 2.89 -16.85
N ALA A 61 16.48 1.69 -17.34
CA ALA A 61 15.37 0.87 -16.86
C ALA A 61 15.53 0.45 -15.39
N GLY A 62 16.75 0.07 -15.00
CA GLY A 62 17.07 -0.27 -13.61
C GLY A 62 16.94 0.94 -12.68
N ALA A 63 17.51 2.09 -13.08
CA ALA A 63 17.42 3.33 -12.32
C ALA A 63 15.98 3.84 -12.19
N ALA A 64 15.16 3.72 -13.24
CA ALA A 64 13.75 4.11 -13.19
C ALA A 64 12.95 3.25 -12.20
N LYS A 65 13.21 1.94 -12.16
CA LYS A 65 12.60 1.05 -11.15
C LYS A 65 13.02 1.46 -9.73
N ASP A 66 14.29 1.76 -9.52
CA ASP A 66 14.80 2.18 -8.20
C ASP A 66 14.12 3.47 -7.71
N VAL A 67 13.99 4.49 -8.58
CA VAL A 67 13.28 5.75 -8.26
C VAL A 67 11.80 5.47 -7.98
N PHE A 68 11.13 4.71 -8.84
CA PHE A 68 9.72 4.38 -8.69
C PHE A 68 9.43 3.66 -7.36
N HIS A 69 10.18 2.60 -7.06
CA HIS A 69 9.95 1.83 -5.83
C HIS A 69 10.37 2.60 -4.57
N THR A 70 11.41 3.45 -4.65
CA THR A 70 11.77 4.37 -3.56
C THR A 70 10.64 5.37 -3.26
N PHE A 71 10.01 5.92 -4.30
CA PHE A 71 8.83 6.77 -4.16
C PHE A 71 7.66 6.02 -3.50
N VAL A 72 7.35 4.80 -3.96
CA VAL A 72 6.25 3.98 -3.40
C VAL A 72 6.53 3.61 -1.93
N ILE A 73 7.78 3.30 -1.59
CA ILE A 73 8.21 3.10 -0.20
C ILE A 73 7.82 4.32 0.65
N GLY A 74 8.14 5.54 0.22
CA GLY A 74 7.77 6.76 0.93
C GLY A 74 6.25 6.89 1.10
N VAL A 75 5.48 6.66 0.04
CA VAL A 75 4.00 6.75 0.05
C VAL A 75 3.36 5.81 1.07
N TYR A 76 3.93 4.64 1.34
CA TYR A 76 3.40 3.66 2.30
C TYR A 76 4.11 3.68 3.66
N PHE A 77 5.22 4.39 3.78
CA PHE A 77 5.90 4.67 5.04
C PHE A 77 5.26 5.85 5.79
N PHE A 78 4.99 6.95 5.11
CA PHE A 78 4.43 8.17 5.71
C PHE A 78 3.01 8.06 6.28
N PRO A 79 2.16 7.06 5.96
CA PRO A 79 0.92 6.80 6.70
C PRO A 79 1.11 6.60 8.20
N LEU A 80 2.24 6.05 8.62
CA LEU A 80 2.60 5.94 10.04
C LEU A 80 2.66 7.32 10.71
N LEU A 81 3.33 8.26 10.05
CA LEU A 81 3.48 9.63 10.54
C LEU A 81 2.15 10.40 10.46
N GLY A 82 1.44 10.31 9.32
CA GLY A 82 0.18 11.02 9.13
C GLY A 82 -0.91 10.58 10.09
N GLY A 83 -1.05 9.26 10.31
CA GLY A 83 -1.97 8.72 11.31
C GLY A 83 -1.63 9.17 12.72
N TRP A 84 -0.35 9.14 13.11
CA TRP A 84 0.10 9.58 14.42
C TRP A 84 -0.14 11.08 14.65
N ILE A 85 0.15 11.95 13.67
CA ILE A 85 -0.12 13.39 13.73
C ILE A 85 -1.63 13.63 13.87
N SER A 86 -2.44 12.92 13.09
CA SER A 86 -3.89 13.02 13.10
C SER A 86 -4.48 12.66 14.46
N ASP A 87 -4.07 11.53 15.01
CA ASP A 87 -4.67 10.98 16.22
C ASP A 87 -4.19 11.73 17.48
N ARG A 88 -3.01 12.37 17.41
CA ARG A 88 -2.35 12.94 18.57
C ARG A 88 -2.40 14.45 18.67
N PHE A 89 -2.38 15.18 17.53
CA PHE A 89 -2.17 16.62 17.52
C PHE A 89 -3.28 17.40 16.80
N TRP A 90 -3.54 17.07 15.53
CA TRP A 90 -4.31 17.94 14.64
C TRP A 90 -5.76 17.48 14.40
N GLY A 91 -6.06 16.20 14.64
CA GLY A 91 -7.30 15.59 14.17
C GLY A 91 -7.30 15.37 12.66
N LYS A 92 -8.24 14.57 12.18
CA LYS A 92 -8.25 14.06 10.80
C LYS A 92 -8.38 15.17 9.76
N TYR A 93 -9.34 16.10 9.93
CA TYR A 93 -9.57 17.17 8.96
C TYR A 93 -8.34 18.04 8.73
N HIS A 94 -7.70 18.55 9.80
CA HIS A 94 -6.54 19.42 9.66
C HIS A 94 -5.33 18.69 9.10
N THR A 95 -5.14 17.41 9.46
CA THR A 95 -4.09 16.59 8.88
C THR A 95 -4.29 16.41 7.39
N ILE A 96 -5.50 16.06 6.93
CA ILE A 96 -5.82 15.94 5.51
C ILE A 96 -5.58 17.27 4.80
N PHE A 97 -6.08 18.38 5.33
CA PHE A 97 -5.99 19.69 4.69
C PHE A 97 -4.54 20.17 4.52
N TRP A 98 -3.73 20.17 5.58
CA TRP A 98 -2.35 20.65 5.51
C TRP A 98 -1.45 19.74 4.67
N LEU A 99 -1.62 18.44 4.77
CA LEU A 99 -0.85 17.50 3.94
C LEU A 99 -1.32 17.53 2.47
N SER A 100 -2.58 17.89 2.19
CA SER A 100 -3.04 18.17 0.82
C SER A 100 -2.30 19.35 0.19
N LEU A 101 -2.01 20.40 0.95
CA LEU A 101 -1.21 21.53 0.45
C LEU A 101 0.24 21.12 0.16
N VAL A 102 0.84 20.29 1.02
CA VAL A 102 2.17 19.72 0.76
C VAL A 102 2.16 18.87 -0.51
N TYR A 103 1.10 18.09 -0.69
CA TYR A 103 0.92 17.27 -1.88
C TYR A 103 0.76 18.15 -3.15
N CYS A 104 -0.04 19.21 -3.10
CA CYS A 104 -0.14 20.17 -4.20
C CYS A 104 1.23 20.75 -4.56
N ALA A 105 2.00 21.19 -3.57
CA ALA A 105 3.36 21.70 -3.80
C ALA A 105 4.25 20.66 -4.49
N GLY A 106 4.17 19.39 -4.07
CA GLY A 106 4.90 18.30 -4.71
C GLY A 106 4.51 18.09 -6.18
N GLN A 107 3.21 18.10 -6.50
CA GLN A 107 2.72 17.97 -7.87
C GLN A 107 3.18 19.15 -8.76
N PHE A 108 3.12 20.37 -8.23
CA PHE A 108 3.63 21.55 -8.96
C PHE A 108 5.16 21.48 -9.17
N CYS A 109 5.92 20.96 -8.20
CA CYS A 109 7.34 20.72 -8.39
C CYS A 109 7.60 19.75 -9.55
N LEU A 110 6.83 18.65 -9.68
CA LEU A 110 6.98 17.74 -10.81
C LEU A 110 6.74 18.42 -12.16
N ALA A 111 5.73 19.28 -12.24
CA ALA A 111 5.40 20.00 -13.47
C ALA A 111 6.44 21.07 -13.84
N LEU A 112 7.00 21.76 -12.83
CA LEU A 112 7.96 22.85 -13.04
C LEU A 112 9.39 22.36 -13.26
N PHE A 113 9.76 21.22 -12.66
CA PHE A 113 11.13 20.72 -12.65
C PHE A 113 11.32 19.46 -13.49
N VAL A 114 10.59 19.32 -14.60
CA VAL A 114 10.68 18.14 -15.50
C VAL A 114 12.11 17.89 -16.02
N ASP A 115 12.91 18.94 -16.17
CA ASP A 115 14.30 18.88 -16.65
C ASP A 115 15.33 19.01 -15.51
N ASN A 116 14.88 19.21 -14.26
CA ASN A 116 15.73 19.40 -13.10
C ASN A 116 15.58 18.25 -12.11
N ARG A 117 16.53 17.32 -12.08
CA ARG A 117 16.48 16.12 -11.23
C ARG A 117 16.29 16.40 -9.74
N PRO A 118 17.08 17.28 -9.07
CA PRO A 118 16.86 17.57 -7.66
C PRO A 118 15.47 18.12 -7.37
N GLY A 119 14.97 19.04 -8.19
CA GLY A 119 13.61 19.60 -8.07
C GLY A 119 12.53 18.56 -8.28
N PHE A 120 12.69 17.67 -9.26
CA PHE A 120 11.75 16.57 -9.52
C PHE A 120 11.71 15.58 -8.35
N TYR A 121 12.87 15.17 -7.83
CA TYR A 121 12.95 14.27 -6.67
C TYR A 121 12.39 14.90 -5.39
N ALA A 122 12.62 16.20 -5.17
CA ALA A 122 11.98 16.94 -4.09
C ALA A 122 10.45 16.91 -4.22
N GLY A 123 9.92 17.07 -5.45
CA GLY A 123 8.50 16.92 -5.75
C GLY A 123 7.97 15.53 -5.39
N LEU A 124 8.65 14.45 -5.77
CA LEU A 124 8.30 13.08 -5.39
C LEU A 124 8.29 12.88 -3.87
N CYS A 125 9.25 13.45 -3.15
CA CYS A 125 9.31 13.38 -1.70
C CYS A 125 8.12 14.11 -1.05
N LEU A 126 7.78 15.30 -1.52
CA LEU A 126 6.62 16.06 -1.04
C LEU A 126 5.30 15.32 -1.31
N ILE A 127 5.16 14.68 -2.49
CA ILE A 127 3.99 13.86 -2.80
C ILE A 127 3.91 12.65 -1.87
N ALA A 128 5.03 11.95 -1.66
CA ALA A 128 5.07 10.80 -0.77
C ALA A 128 4.65 11.18 0.66
N LEU A 129 5.16 12.31 1.17
CA LEU A 129 4.79 12.82 2.48
C LEU A 129 3.30 13.23 2.54
N GLY A 130 2.83 14.01 1.58
CA GLY A 130 1.46 14.51 1.54
C GLY A 130 0.44 13.40 1.33
N SER A 131 0.56 12.65 0.24
CA SER A 131 -0.35 11.53 -0.10
C SER A 131 -0.31 10.41 0.95
N GLY A 132 0.89 10.00 1.39
CA GLY A 132 1.05 8.98 2.43
C GLY A 132 0.35 9.39 3.72
N GLY A 133 0.55 10.63 4.18
CA GLY A 133 -0.06 11.12 5.40
C GLY A 133 -1.58 11.28 5.33
N ILE A 134 -2.15 11.51 4.16
CA ILE A 134 -3.60 11.65 3.95
C ILE A 134 -4.31 10.29 3.97
N LYS A 135 -3.73 9.26 3.36
CA LYS A 135 -4.35 7.95 3.13
C LYS A 135 -5.05 7.33 4.36
N PRO A 136 -4.42 7.25 5.55
CA PRO A 136 -5.08 6.65 6.71
C PRO A 136 -6.19 7.54 7.27
N CYS A 137 -6.13 8.85 7.02
CA CYS A 137 -7.05 9.81 7.62
C CYS A 137 -8.38 9.90 6.87
N VAL A 138 -8.39 9.84 5.53
CA VAL A 138 -9.60 10.11 4.73
C VAL A 138 -10.68 9.05 4.97
N SER A 139 -10.35 7.77 4.90
CA SER A 139 -11.30 6.68 5.14
C SER A 139 -11.86 6.69 6.57
N ALA A 140 -11.00 6.99 7.56
CA ALA A 140 -11.43 7.16 8.94
C ALA A 140 -12.31 8.41 9.10
N PHE A 141 -12.02 9.50 8.38
CA PHE A 141 -12.82 10.72 8.39
C PHE A 141 -14.22 10.52 7.78
N VAL A 142 -14.34 9.67 6.74
CA VAL A 142 -15.64 9.22 6.24
C VAL A 142 -16.44 8.54 7.35
N GLY A 143 -15.80 7.63 8.09
CA GLY A 143 -16.45 6.92 9.20
C GLY A 143 -16.95 7.84 10.31
N ASP A 144 -16.21 8.90 10.63
CA ASP A 144 -16.58 9.89 11.65
C ASP A 144 -17.85 10.69 11.32
N GLN A 145 -18.28 10.70 10.04
CA GLN A 145 -19.49 11.42 9.63
C GLN A 145 -20.78 10.66 9.94
N PHE A 146 -20.67 9.42 10.47
CA PHE A 146 -21.81 8.57 10.81
C PHE A 146 -21.96 8.41 12.31
N ASP A 147 -23.21 8.37 12.77
CA ASP A 147 -23.64 8.09 14.13
C ASP A 147 -24.57 6.87 14.21
N GLN A 148 -25.14 6.59 15.38
CA GLN A 148 -26.05 5.46 15.60
C GLN A 148 -27.33 5.55 14.76
N THR A 149 -27.77 6.76 14.35
CA THR A 149 -29.03 6.98 13.61
C THR A 149 -28.88 6.65 12.12
N ASN A 150 -27.68 6.87 11.56
CA ASN A 150 -27.41 6.76 10.11
C ASN A 150 -26.32 5.73 9.74
N LYS A 151 -25.77 4.99 10.73
CA LYS A 151 -24.71 3.98 10.51
C LYS A 151 -25.04 2.92 9.44
N HIS A 152 -26.33 2.62 9.23
CA HIS A 152 -26.77 1.68 8.19
C HIS A 152 -26.47 2.19 6.77
N ARG A 153 -26.30 3.52 6.58
CA ARG A 153 -25.89 4.14 5.31
C ARG A 153 -24.38 4.10 5.07
N ALA A 154 -23.59 3.87 6.11
CA ALA A 154 -22.12 3.87 5.99
C ALA A 154 -21.63 2.88 4.93
N LYS A 155 -22.22 1.67 4.86
CA LYS A 155 -21.85 0.66 3.85
C LYS A 155 -21.96 1.22 2.43
N VAL A 156 -23.09 1.84 2.08
CA VAL A 156 -23.31 2.39 0.74
C VAL A 156 -22.28 3.49 0.42
N VAL A 157 -21.93 4.31 1.41
CA VAL A 157 -20.93 5.37 1.24
C VAL A 157 -19.52 4.80 1.09
N PHE A 158 -19.14 3.76 1.85
CA PHE A 158 -17.85 3.10 1.65
C PHE A 158 -17.77 2.37 0.31
N ASP A 159 -18.87 1.78 -0.17
CA ASP A 159 -18.95 1.18 -1.50
C ASP A 159 -18.75 2.26 -2.59
N ALA A 160 -19.41 3.42 -2.47
CA ALA A 160 -19.23 4.56 -3.37
C ALA A 160 -17.80 5.13 -3.30
N PHE A 161 -17.22 5.20 -2.10
CA PHE A 161 -15.84 5.64 -1.89
C PHE A 161 -14.84 4.71 -2.60
N TYR A 162 -15.03 3.40 -2.47
CA TYR A 162 -14.19 2.43 -3.16
C TYR A 162 -14.37 2.48 -4.68
N TRP A 163 -15.60 2.69 -5.14
CA TRP A 163 -15.90 2.81 -6.57
C TRP A 163 -15.22 4.04 -7.18
N ILE A 164 -15.27 5.20 -6.53
CA ILE A 164 -14.66 6.44 -7.04
C ILE A 164 -13.13 6.35 -7.11
N ILE A 165 -12.49 5.61 -6.19
CA ILE A 165 -11.05 5.33 -6.23
C ILE A 165 -10.69 4.60 -7.52
N ASN A 166 -11.40 3.52 -7.84
CA ASN A 166 -11.13 2.73 -9.03
C ASN A 166 -11.51 3.46 -10.32
N PHE A 167 -12.59 4.22 -10.31
CA PHE A 167 -13.00 5.07 -11.41
C PHE A 167 -11.92 6.13 -11.72
N GLY A 168 -11.45 6.86 -10.71
CA GLY A 168 -10.38 7.85 -10.87
C GLY A 168 -9.08 7.21 -11.39
N SER A 169 -8.70 6.05 -10.85
CA SER A 169 -7.51 5.30 -11.29
C SER A 169 -7.63 4.81 -12.74
N PHE A 170 -8.79 4.32 -13.15
CA PHE A 170 -9.03 3.85 -14.51
C PHE A 170 -8.85 4.97 -15.54
N PHE A 171 -9.54 6.09 -15.36
CA PHE A 171 -9.43 7.21 -16.29
C PHE A 171 -8.05 7.88 -16.27
N ALA A 172 -7.42 7.97 -15.10
CA ALA A 172 -6.06 8.45 -14.99
C ALA A 172 -5.08 7.57 -15.79
N SER A 173 -5.22 6.25 -15.71
CA SER A 173 -4.37 5.30 -16.44
C SER A 173 -4.57 5.36 -17.95
N LEU A 174 -5.77 5.69 -18.43
CA LEU A 174 -6.05 5.86 -19.86
C LEU A 174 -5.55 7.20 -20.40
N LEU A 175 -5.81 8.29 -19.68
CA LEU A 175 -5.63 9.65 -20.21
C LEU A 175 -4.21 10.19 -20.03
N MET A 176 -3.57 9.91 -18.89
CA MET A 176 -2.27 10.52 -18.57
C MET A 176 -1.13 10.09 -19.51
N PRO A 177 -1.06 8.83 -19.99
CA PRO A 177 -0.07 8.46 -21.00
C PRO A 177 -0.25 9.18 -22.34
N ILE A 178 -1.51 9.48 -22.71
CA ILE A 178 -1.83 10.28 -23.90
C ILE A 178 -1.34 11.71 -23.70
N PHE A 179 -1.61 12.32 -22.54
CA PHE A 179 -1.15 13.67 -22.23
C PHE A 179 0.38 13.77 -22.22
N LEU A 180 1.07 12.77 -21.65
CA LEU A 180 2.52 12.72 -21.67
C LEU A 180 3.08 12.75 -23.11
N ARG A 181 2.48 11.98 -24.00
CA ARG A 181 2.91 11.88 -25.39
C ARG A 181 2.55 13.13 -26.21
N SER A 182 1.33 13.66 -26.06
CA SER A 182 0.78 14.71 -26.93
C SER A 182 1.01 16.13 -26.43
N LEU A 183 1.04 16.34 -25.12
CA LEU A 183 1.13 17.65 -24.50
C LEU A 183 2.47 17.88 -23.76
N GLY A 184 3.29 16.82 -23.65
CA GLY A 184 4.59 16.86 -23.00
C GLY A 184 4.54 16.69 -21.48
N PRO A 185 5.74 16.49 -20.85
CA PRO A 185 5.83 16.14 -19.44
C PRO A 185 5.29 17.20 -18.47
N ALA A 186 5.57 18.48 -18.71
CA ALA A 186 5.15 19.56 -17.82
C ALA A 186 3.62 19.60 -17.65
N ILE A 187 2.87 19.48 -18.76
CA ILE A 187 1.39 19.45 -18.73
C ILE A 187 0.92 18.13 -18.13
N ALA A 188 1.52 17.00 -18.51
CA ALA A 188 1.13 15.70 -18.00
C ALA A 188 1.30 15.59 -16.47
N PHE A 189 2.30 16.18 -15.86
CA PHE A 189 2.44 16.28 -14.40
C PHE A 189 1.64 17.45 -13.81
N GLY A 190 1.34 18.48 -14.60
CA GLY A 190 0.54 19.63 -14.17
C GLY A 190 -0.93 19.28 -13.94
N VAL A 191 -1.54 18.46 -14.81
CA VAL A 191 -2.95 18.03 -14.68
C VAL A 191 -3.25 17.35 -13.34
N PRO A 192 -2.47 16.37 -12.87
CA PRO A 192 -2.59 15.84 -11.51
C PRO A 192 -2.48 16.92 -10.43
N GLY A 193 -1.61 17.91 -10.60
CA GLY A 193 -1.45 19.04 -9.68
C GLY A 193 -2.71 19.89 -9.56
N VAL A 194 -3.32 20.24 -10.70
CA VAL A 194 -4.58 20.99 -10.74
C VAL A 194 -5.70 20.20 -10.07
N LEU A 195 -5.81 18.89 -10.34
CA LEU A 195 -6.83 18.05 -9.72
C LEU A 195 -6.62 17.89 -8.21
N MET A 196 -5.37 17.83 -7.74
CA MET A 196 -5.09 17.81 -6.31
C MET A 196 -5.46 19.13 -5.65
N PHE A 197 -5.23 20.26 -6.31
CA PHE A 197 -5.68 21.56 -5.84
C PHE A 197 -7.21 21.64 -5.76
N ILE A 198 -7.93 21.21 -6.81
CA ILE A 198 -9.40 21.10 -6.81
C ILE A 198 -9.89 20.22 -5.67
N SER A 199 -9.27 19.06 -5.47
CA SER A 199 -9.53 18.16 -4.34
C SER A 199 -9.45 18.90 -3.00
N THR A 200 -8.38 19.66 -2.79
CA THR A 200 -8.17 20.45 -1.56
C THR A 200 -9.24 21.52 -1.38
N VAL A 201 -9.62 22.21 -2.46
CA VAL A 201 -10.70 23.22 -2.44
C VAL A 201 -12.06 22.60 -2.13
N ILE A 202 -12.37 21.42 -2.69
CA ILE A 202 -13.61 20.68 -2.39
C ILE A 202 -13.65 20.33 -0.89
N LEU A 203 -12.57 19.78 -0.35
CA LEU A 203 -12.48 19.46 1.09
C LEU A 203 -12.68 20.71 1.95
N TRP A 204 -11.97 21.79 1.63
CA TRP A 204 -12.08 23.05 2.35
C TRP A 204 -13.48 23.66 2.32
N SER A 205 -14.19 23.57 1.18
CA SER A 205 -15.55 24.11 1.05
C SER A 205 -16.57 23.39 1.94
N GLY A 206 -16.35 22.11 2.24
CA GLY A 206 -17.17 21.33 3.17
C GLY A 206 -16.91 21.61 4.66
N ARG A 207 -15.88 22.37 5.04
CA ARG A 207 -15.37 22.51 6.42
C ARG A 207 -16.39 22.88 7.51
N LYS A 208 -17.42 23.61 7.16
CA LYS A 208 -18.48 24.02 8.11
C LYS A 208 -19.54 22.93 8.36
N ARG A 209 -19.49 21.82 7.61
CA ARG A 209 -20.49 20.74 7.67
C ARG A 209 -19.95 19.46 8.27
N TYR A 210 -18.61 19.31 8.35
CA TYR A 210 -17.99 18.10 8.86
C TYR A 210 -18.18 17.93 10.36
N VAL A 211 -18.37 16.67 10.76
CA VAL A 211 -18.23 16.26 12.15
C VAL A 211 -16.74 16.19 12.47
N MET A 212 -16.29 17.05 13.36
CA MET A 212 -14.89 17.15 13.76
C MET A 212 -14.68 16.34 15.05
N VAL A 213 -13.95 15.22 14.93
CA VAL A 213 -13.57 14.42 16.10
C VAL A 213 -12.21 14.92 16.59
N PRO A 214 -12.11 15.39 17.84
CA PRO A 214 -10.84 15.87 18.39
C PRO A 214 -9.83 14.72 18.56
N PRO A 215 -8.52 15.02 18.60
CA PRO A 215 -7.49 14.05 18.90
C PRO A 215 -7.77 13.33 20.23
N ALA A 216 -7.55 12.01 20.26
CA ALA A 216 -7.74 11.22 21.45
C ALA A 216 -6.63 11.48 22.49
N PRO A 217 -6.96 11.51 23.81
CA PRO A 217 -5.94 11.58 24.85
C PRO A 217 -5.00 10.36 24.78
N PRO A 218 -3.75 10.48 25.30
CA PRO A 218 -2.82 9.37 25.29
C PRO A 218 -3.35 8.19 26.10
N ASP A 219 -3.54 7.06 25.43
CA ASP A 219 -3.87 5.82 26.12
C ASP A 219 -2.65 5.33 26.93
N PRO A 220 -2.78 5.20 28.28
CA PRO A 220 -1.71 4.69 29.15
C PRO A 220 -1.36 3.23 28.85
N HIS A 221 -2.24 2.49 28.17
CA HIS A 221 -2.08 1.09 27.83
C HIS A 221 -1.96 0.84 26.32
N SER A 222 -1.51 1.89 25.58
CA SER A 222 -1.30 1.81 24.13
C SER A 222 -0.24 0.77 23.76
N PHE A 223 -0.33 0.23 22.55
CA PHE A 223 0.62 -0.76 22.00
C PHE A 223 2.08 -0.45 22.33
N LEU A 224 2.54 0.78 22.00
CA LEU A 224 3.94 1.18 22.22
C LEU A 224 4.33 1.24 23.70
N ARG A 225 3.42 1.62 24.59
CA ARG A 225 3.72 1.65 26.03
C ARG A 225 3.85 0.26 26.63
N VAL A 226 2.95 -0.65 26.28
CA VAL A 226 3.05 -2.05 26.69
C VAL A 226 4.34 -2.68 26.16
N CYS A 227 4.69 -2.45 24.89
CA CYS A 227 5.95 -2.92 24.31
C CYS A 227 7.18 -2.38 25.05
N ARG A 228 7.18 -1.07 25.38
CA ARG A 228 8.27 -0.43 26.14
C ARG A 228 8.44 -1.06 27.53
N THR A 229 7.33 -1.28 28.24
CA THR A 229 7.36 -1.95 29.55
C THR A 229 7.89 -3.37 29.42
N ALA A 230 7.42 -4.14 28.44
CA ALA A 230 7.88 -5.50 28.18
C ALA A 230 9.41 -5.54 27.90
N ILE A 231 9.91 -4.71 26.97
CA ILE A 231 11.35 -4.61 26.68
C ILE A 231 12.17 -4.25 27.93
N GLY A 232 11.64 -3.32 28.74
CA GLY A 232 12.30 -2.85 29.96
C GLY A 232 12.37 -3.88 31.10
N SER A 233 11.49 -4.90 31.10
CA SER A 233 11.32 -5.84 32.20
C SER A 233 12.48 -6.86 32.35
N GLY A 234 13.30 -7.07 31.31
CA GLY A 234 14.40 -8.05 31.38
C GLY A 234 15.54 -7.80 30.39
N ALA A 235 16.66 -8.47 30.63
CA ALA A 235 17.87 -8.35 29.80
C ALA A 235 17.66 -8.81 28.33
N PRO A 236 16.97 -9.93 28.02
CA PRO A 236 16.74 -10.34 26.64
C PRO A 236 15.99 -9.30 25.82
N GLY A 237 14.95 -8.66 26.39
CA GLY A 237 14.21 -7.62 25.70
C GLY A 237 15.08 -6.43 25.32
N LYS A 238 15.91 -5.96 26.26
CA LYS A 238 16.86 -4.87 26.05
C LYS A 238 17.92 -5.21 25.01
N LEU A 239 18.45 -6.46 25.04
CA LEU A 239 19.46 -6.91 24.08
C LEU A 239 18.91 -6.91 22.64
N PHE A 240 17.73 -7.47 22.42
CA PHE A 240 17.11 -7.46 21.10
C PHE A 240 16.78 -6.03 20.64
N ALA A 241 16.26 -5.18 21.52
CA ALA A 241 16.01 -3.77 21.16
C ALA A 241 17.32 -3.05 20.78
N ALA A 242 18.41 -3.27 21.54
CA ALA A 242 19.71 -2.70 21.22
C ALA A 242 20.28 -3.23 19.88
N ALA A 243 20.11 -4.52 19.60
CA ALA A 243 20.48 -5.10 18.31
C ALA A 243 19.69 -4.46 17.15
N GLY A 244 18.39 -4.25 17.33
CA GLY A 244 17.56 -3.55 16.33
C GLY A 244 18.03 -2.12 16.07
N VAL A 245 18.40 -1.39 17.12
CA VAL A 245 18.97 -0.03 17.00
C VAL A 245 20.35 -0.07 16.32
N ALA A 246 21.20 -1.03 16.65
CA ALA A 246 22.50 -1.18 16.00
C ALA A 246 22.36 -1.44 14.49
N VAL A 247 21.45 -2.33 14.09
CA VAL A 247 21.16 -2.59 12.67
C VAL A 247 20.56 -1.35 12.00
N ALA A 248 19.70 -0.60 12.70
CA ALA A 248 19.16 0.67 12.19
C ALA A 248 20.26 1.70 11.93
N ILE A 249 21.20 1.87 12.84
CA ILE A 249 22.37 2.75 12.64
C ILE A 249 23.21 2.25 11.47
N ALA A 250 23.48 0.94 11.38
CA ALA A 250 24.22 0.36 10.27
C ALA A 250 23.56 0.63 8.91
N ALA A 251 22.22 0.63 8.84
CA ALA A 251 21.50 0.95 7.60
C ALA A 251 21.82 2.38 7.11
N PHE A 252 21.89 3.37 7.99
CA PHE A 252 22.27 4.75 7.62
C PHE A 252 23.77 4.89 7.28
N VAL A 253 24.63 4.11 7.92
CA VAL A 253 26.08 4.11 7.64
C VAL A 253 26.38 3.46 6.29
N LEU A 254 25.69 2.36 5.97
CA LEU A 254 25.90 1.61 4.73
C LEU A 254 25.20 2.21 3.51
N LEU A 255 24.17 3.02 3.73
CA LEU A 255 23.38 3.71 2.70
C LEU A 255 23.46 5.23 2.92
N PRO A 256 24.66 5.85 2.76
CA PRO A 256 24.82 7.28 2.96
C PRO A 256 24.17 8.08 1.80
N GLY A 257 23.89 9.35 2.08
CA GLY A 257 23.39 10.29 1.09
C GLY A 257 21.86 10.44 1.07
N PHE A 258 21.42 11.61 0.62
CA PHE A 258 20.00 11.96 0.60
C PHE A 258 19.16 11.03 -0.29
N GLU A 259 19.72 10.57 -1.40
CA GLU A 259 19.06 9.63 -2.33
C GLU A 259 18.75 8.25 -1.71
N ASN A 260 19.53 7.83 -0.71
CA ASN A 260 19.35 6.58 0.00
C ASN A 260 18.61 6.75 1.33
N PHE A 261 18.31 7.98 1.75
CA PHE A 261 17.70 8.26 3.06
C PHE A 261 16.42 7.47 3.30
N VAL A 262 15.50 7.43 2.31
CA VAL A 262 14.23 6.69 2.43
C VAL A 262 14.49 5.20 2.59
N LYS A 263 15.42 4.63 1.82
CA LYS A 263 15.81 3.21 1.92
C LYS A 263 16.38 2.90 3.29
N ALA A 264 17.33 3.73 3.76
CA ALA A 264 17.96 3.57 5.08
C ALA A 264 16.94 3.68 6.21
N ALA A 265 16.03 4.68 6.16
CA ALA A 265 14.99 4.88 7.15
C ALA A 265 14.02 3.69 7.22
N CYS A 266 13.62 3.14 6.07
CA CYS A 266 12.75 1.96 6.02
C CYS A 266 13.43 0.70 6.54
N LEU A 267 14.69 0.46 6.15
CA LEU A 267 15.48 -0.67 6.69
C LEU A 267 15.66 -0.53 8.20
N ALA A 268 15.95 0.67 8.69
CA ALA A 268 16.07 0.96 10.11
C ALA A 268 14.77 0.65 10.86
N LEU A 269 13.63 1.11 10.32
CA LEU A 269 12.31 0.84 10.91
C LEU A 269 11.99 -0.66 10.93
N VAL A 270 12.24 -1.37 9.82
CA VAL A 270 12.03 -2.82 9.75
C VAL A 270 12.88 -3.55 10.77
N ALA A 271 14.15 -3.17 10.92
CA ALA A 271 15.04 -3.75 11.92
C ALA A 271 14.53 -3.52 13.36
N VAL A 272 14.15 -2.29 13.69
CA VAL A 272 13.60 -1.96 15.01
C VAL A 272 12.32 -2.74 15.30
N ILE A 273 11.41 -2.86 14.32
CA ILE A 273 10.16 -3.62 14.49
C ILE A 273 10.44 -5.12 14.64
N ALA A 274 11.32 -5.70 13.81
CA ALA A 274 11.61 -7.12 13.86
C ALA A 274 12.31 -7.52 15.17
N PHE A 275 13.43 -6.89 15.49
CA PHE A 275 14.18 -7.15 16.70
C PHE A 275 13.42 -6.73 17.96
N GLY A 276 12.78 -5.55 17.94
CA GLY A 276 11.91 -5.10 19.02
C GLY A 276 10.74 -6.05 19.25
N GLY A 277 10.09 -6.51 18.19
CA GLY A 277 9.01 -7.50 18.26
C GLY A 277 9.43 -8.82 18.88
N ILE A 278 10.64 -9.32 18.56
CA ILE A 278 11.22 -10.50 19.20
C ILE A 278 11.45 -10.22 20.70
N GLY A 279 12.07 -9.08 21.04
CA GLY A 279 12.31 -8.68 22.42
C GLY A 279 11.03 -8.55 23.24
N VAL A 280 9.98 -7.94 22.67
CA VAL A 280 8.66 -7.86 23.30
C VAL A 280 8.07 -9.26 23.50
N ARG A 281 8.10 -10.13 22.49
CA ARG A 281 7.56 -11.48 22.59
C ARG A 281 8.19 -12.30 23.71
N LEU A 282 9.51 -12.16 23.90
CA LEU A 282 10.27 -12.88 24.94
C LEU A 282 9.96 -12.35 26.35
N GLN A 283 9.61 -11.06 26.49
CA GLN A 283 9.46 -10.40 27.79
C GLN A 283 8.03 -9.90 28.05
N LEU A 284 7.05 -10.29 27.24
CA LEU A 284 5.70 -9.75 27.30
C LEU A 284 5.02 -9.99 28.66
N GLU A 285 5.29 -11.12 29.30
CA GLU A 285 4.77 -11.43 30.63
C GLU A 285 5.25 -10.44 31.69
N GLY A 286 6.43 -9.83 31.51
CA GLY A 286 6.94 -8.81 32.42
C GLY A 286 6.17 -7.48 32.35
N ALA A 287 5.26 -7.32 31.42
CA ALA A 287 4.33 -6.17 31.36
C ALA A 287 3.07 -6.38 32.20
N ARG A 288 2.76 -7.61 32.63
CA ARG A 288 1.65 -7.90 33.54
C ARG A 288 1.88 -7.23 34.90
N GLY A 289 0.83 -6.76 35.50
CA GLY A 289 0.91 -5.96 36.75
C GLY A 289 1.17 -4.46 36.53
N HIS A 290 1.75 -4.05 35.38
CA HIS A 290 1.87 -2.65 35.00
C HIS A 290 0.78 -2.23 34.01
N HIS A 291 0.24 -3.18 33.26
CA HIS A 291 -0.82 -3.01 32.27
C HIS A 291 -1.92 -4.05 32.49
N PRO A 292 -3.19 -3.73 32.13
CA PRO A 292 -4.27 -4.71 32.17
C PRO A 292 -3.96 -5.92 31.28
N ASP A 293 -4.40 -7.10 31.69
CA ASP A 293 -4.20 -8.34 30.94
C ASP A 293 -4.73 -8.27 29.51
N GLU A 294 -5.85 -7.58 29.30
CA GLU A 294 -6.42 -7.36 27.96
C GLU A 294 -5.44 -6.59 27.04
N ALA A 295 -4.71 -5.60 27.56
CA ALA A 295 -3.72 -4.86 26.77
C ALA A 295 -2.50 -5.72 26.44
N VAL A 296 -2.04 -6.57 27.38
CA VAL A 296 -0.93 -7.50 27.17
C VAL A 296 -1.30 -8.56 26.13
N GLU A 297 -2.50 -9.16 26.24
CA GLU A 297 -2.99 -10.12 25.24
C GLU A 297 -3.24 -9.46 23.87
N GLY A 298 -3.66 -8.19 23.86
CA GLY A 298 -3.78 -7.39 22.65
C GLY A 298 -2.45 -7.26 21.91
N VAL A 299 -1.36 -6.93 22.61
CA VAL A 299 0.00 -6.90 22.02
C VAL A 299 0.41 -8.27 21.50
N ARG A 300 0.12 -9.34 22.24
CA ARG A 300 0.38 -10.71 21.77
C ARG A 300 -0.36 -11.04 20.48
N GLY A 301 -1.61 -10.62 20.39
CA GLY A 301 -2.42 -10.73 19.16
C GLY A 301 -1.78 -10.00 17.99
N VAL A 302 -1.40 -8.73 18.17
CA VAL A 302 -0.71 -7.93 17.13
C VAL A 302 0.57 -8.61 16.67
N LEU A 303 1.43 -9.09 17.58
CA LEU A 303 2.68 -9.78 17.21
C LEU A 303 2.45 -11.06 16.39
N ARG A 304 1.36 -11.79 16.64
CA ARG A 304 0.98 -12.95 15.81
C ARG A 304 0.58 -12.53 14.40
N VAL A 305 -0.17 -11.44 14.26
CA VAL A 305 -0.58 -10.91 12.95
C VAL A 305 0.61 -10.39 12.16
N LEU A 306 1.63 -9.79 12.81
CA LEU A 306 2.82 -9.31 12.14
C LEU A 306 3.58 -10.41 11.38
N VAL A 307 3.54 -11.65 11.85
CA VAL A 307 4.11 -12.80 11.13
C VAL A 307 3.38 -13.02 9.80
N LEU A 308 2.05 -12.94 9.80
CA LEU A 308 1.26 -13.06 8.58
C LEU A 308 1.54 -11.88 7.63
N PHE A 309 1.66 -10.65 8.15
CA PHE A 309 1.98 -9.48 7.33
C PHE A 309 3.36 -9.57 6.70
N ALA A 310 4.36 -10.12 7.41
CA ALA A 310 5.67 -10.38 6.83
C ALA A 310 5.60 -11.34 5.63
N LEU A 311 4.74 -12.36 5.71
CA LEU A 311 4.53 -13.32 4.62
C LEU A 311 3.68 -12.78 3.46
N VAL A 312 3.00 -11.64 3.64
CA VAL A 312 2.30 -10.93 2.55
C VAL A 312 3.23 -10.01 1.76
N THR A 313 4.39 -9.63 2.32
CA THR A 313 5.30 -8.68 1.65
C THR A 313 5.76 -9.11 0.25
N PRO A 314 5.99 -10.41 -0.05
CA PRO A 314 6.26 -10.86 -1.40
C PRO A 314 5.14 -10.53 -2.40
N PHE A 315 3.86 -10.66 -2.00
CA PHE A 315 2.75 -10.25 -2.84
C PHE A 315 2.87 -8.78 -3.28
N TRP A 316 3.16 -7.87 -2.35
CA TRP A 316 3.32 -6.45 -2.67
C TRP A 316 4.52 -6.17 -3.57
N SER A 317 5.61 -6.94 -3.43
CA SER A 317 6.75 -6.81 -4.34
C SER A 317 6.38 -7.15 -5.79
N LEU A 318 5.51 -8.12 -6.00
CA LEU A 318 5.02 -8.49 -7.32
C LEU A 318 4.02 -7.45 -7.85
N PHE A 319 3.07 -7.06 -7.00
CA PHE A 319 1.94 -6.22 -7.39
C PHE A 319 2.36 -4.82 -7.86
N ASP A 320 3.24 -4.15 -7.14
CA ASP A 320 3.63 -2.78 -7.47
C ASP A 320 4.51 -2.68 -8.72
N GLN A 321 5.21 -3.76 -9.09
CA GLN A 321 6.02 -3.81 -10.31
C GLN A 321 5.20 -3.79 -11.62
N LYS A 322 3.86 -3.93 -11.55
CA LYS A 322 3.01 -3.70 -12.74
C LYS A 322 3.14 -2.28 -13.29
N ALA A 323 3.47 -1.30 -12.44
CA ALA A 323 3.68 0.09 -12.84
C ALA A 323 5.14 0.42 -13.19
N SER A 324 6.04 -0.54 -13.09
CA SER A 324 7.45 -0.42 -13.45
C SER A 324 7.89 -1.52 -14.41
N THR A 325 8.19 -2.71 -13.92
CA THR A 325 8.72 -3.82 -14.72
C THR A 325 7.77 -4.23 -15.87
N TRP A 326 6.46 -4.32 -15.63
CA TRP A 326 5.51 -4.69 -16.67
C TRP A 326 5.28 -3.61 -17.72
N VAL A 327 5.37 -2.34 -17.34
CA VAL A 327 5.30 -1.21 -18.28
C VAL A 327 6.51 -1.24 -19.22
N LEU A 328 7.72 -1.50 -18.67
CA LEU A 328 8.93 -1.63 -19.48
C LEU A 328 8.88 -2.85 -20.42
N GLN A 329 8.34 -3.98 -19.97
CA GLN A 329 8.09 -5.13 -20.84
C GLN A 329 7.09 -4.78 -21.95
N ALA A 330 5.98 -4.12 -21.60
CA ALA A 330 4.97 -3.68 -22.56
C ALA A 330 5.53 -2.73 -23.62
N ASP A 331 6.57 -1.97 -23.26
CA ASP A 331 7.21 -1.06 -24.22
C ASP A 331 7.98 -1.79 -25.29
N ALA A 332 8.56 -2.95 -24.99
CA ALA A 332 9.21 -3.85 -25.93
C ALA A 332 8.23 -4.71 -26.77
N MET A 333 6.93 -4.70 -26.43
CA MET A 333 5.91 -5.49 -27.13
C MET A 333 5.33 -4.76 -28.34
N THR A 334 4.82 -5.53 -29.31
CA THR A 334 4.08 -5.00 -30.45
C THR A 334 2.74 -4.43 -29.99
N LYS A 335 2.46 -3.18 -30.32
CA LYS A 335 1.24 -2.46 -29.95
C LYS A 335 0.78 -1.51 -31.05
N PRO A 336 -0.52 -1.16 -31.13
CA PRO A 336 -0.99 -0.13 -32.03
C PRO A 336 -0.30 1.21 -31.74
N HIS A 337 -0.04 2.00 -32.79
CA HIS A 337 0.68 3.29 -32.65
C HIS A 337 -0.01 4.33 -31.75
N TRP A 338 -1.32 4.21 -31.57
CA TRP A 338 -2.11 5.08 -30.70
C TRP A 338 -2.10 4.63 -29.22
N PHE A 339 -1.72 3.37 -28.94
CA PHE A 339 -1.73 2.78 -27.61
C PHE A 339 -0.37 2.97 -26.91
N GLN A 340 -0.39 3.44 -25.67
CA GLN A 340 0.79 3.62 -24.83
C GLN A 340 0.96 2.45 -23.86
N SER A 341 2.18 1.97 -23.65
CA SER A 341 2.49 0.82 -22.77
C SER A 341 1.92 0.98 -21.36
N SER A 342 1.98 2.17 -20.80
CA SER A 342 1.48 2.44 -19.45
C SER A 342 -0.05 2.47 -19.34
N GLN A 343 -0.80 2.54 -20.46
CA GLN A 343 -2.27 2.41 -20.45
C GLN A 343 -2.74 1.01 -20.04
N MET A 344 -1.89 -0.02 -20.17
CA MET A 344 -2.19 -1.36 -19.64
C MET A 344 -2.54 -1.35 -18.15
N GLN A 345 -2.03 -0.40 -17.39
CA GLN A 345 -2.36 -0.26 -15.98
C GLN A 345 -3.86 0.02 -15.72
N ALA A 346 -4.62 0.50 -16.71
CA ALA A 346 -6.06 0.68 -16.63
C ALA A 346 -6.82 -0.66 -16.45
N LEU A 347 -6.24 -1.77 -16.88
CA LEU A 347 -6.85 -3.09 -16.69
C LEU A 347 -7.06 -3.43 -15.22
N ASN A 348 -6.12 -3.05 -14.34
CA ASN A 348 -6.23 -3.38 -12.93
C ASN A 348 -7.48 -2.77 -12.27
N PRO A 349 -7.73 -1.46 -12.27
CA PRO A 349 -8.95 -0.92 -11.68
C PRO A 349 -10.23 -1.37 -12.39
N ALA A 350 -10.21 -1.58 -13.71
CA ALA A 350 -11.35 -2.14 -14.44
C ALA A 350 -11.67 -3.56 -13.96
N LEU A 351 -10.66 -4.41 -13.85
CA LEU A 351 -10.81 -5.78 -13.35
C LEU A 351 -11.20 -5.82 -11.87
N VAL A 352 -10.72 -4.91 -11.03
CA VAL A 352 -11.14 -4.81 -9.62
C VAL A 352 -12.64 -4.56 -9.53
N MET A 353 -13.16 -3.59 -10.31
CA MET A 353 -14.60 -3.28 -10.32
C MET A 353 -15.45 -4.47 -10.81
N LEU A 354 -14.91 -5.33 -11.68
CA LEU A 354 -15.56 -6.53 -12.18
C LEU A 354 -15.42 -7.72 -11.22
N LEU A 355 -14.21 -7.98 -10.70
CA LEU A 355 -13.90 -9.18 -9.93
C LEU A 355 -14.50 -9.16 -8.53
N ILE A 356 -14.69 -8.00 -7.90
CA ILE A 356 -15.30 -7.93 -6.57
C ILE A 356 -16.74 -8.48 -6.58
N PRO A 357 -17.67 -7.98 -7.42
CA PRO A 357 -19.00 -8.57 -7.49
C PRO A 357 -18.95 -10.04 -7.98
N LEU A 358 -18.09 -10.38 -8.94
CA LEU A 358 -17.94 -11.76 -9.42
C LEU A 358 -17.52 -12.71 -8.30
N ASN A 359 -16.55 -12.33 -7.48
CA ASN A 359 -16.12 -13.14 -6.33
C ASN A 359 -17.25 -13.34 -5.33
N ASN A 360 -17.99 -12.29 -5.00
CA ASN A 360 -19.07 -12.36 -4.01
C ASN A 360 -20.30 -13.13 -4.49
N LEU A 361 -20.67 -12.97 -5.77
CA LEU A 361 -21.89 -13.54 -6.34
C LEU A 361 -21.68 -14.93 -6.93
N VAL A 362 -20.47 -15.24 -7.42
CA VAL A 362 -20.21 -16.49 -8.15
C VAL A 362 -19.14 -17.32 -7.45
N LEU A 363 -17.92 -16.79 -7.27
CA LEU A 363 -16.76 -17.60 -6.84
C LEU A 363 -16.94 -18.12 -5.41
N TYR A 364 -17.27 -17.27 -4.45
CA TYR A 364 -17.41 -17.71 -3.05
C TYR A 364 -18.63 -18.64 -2.83
N PRO A 365 -19.80 -18.40 -3.42
CA PRO A 365 -20.88 -19.38 -3.39
C PRO A 365 -20.53 -20.71 -4.05
N ALA A 366 -19.82 -20.70 -5.19
CA ALA A 366 -19.36 -21.92 -5.83
C ALA A 366 -18.39 -22.70 -4.94
N MET A 367 -17.38 -22.03 -4.34
CA MET A 367 -16.46 -22.69 -3.41
C MET A 367 -17.19 -23.38 -2.25
N ARG A 368 -18.20 -22.72 -1.66
CA ARG A 368 -19.01 -23.32 -0.59
C ARG A 368 -19.78 -24.55 -1.05
N ARG A 369 -20.30 -24.55 -2.28
CA ARG A 369 -20.96 -25.75 -2.85
C ARG A 369 -20.02 -26.94 -2.97
N PHE A 370 -18.72 -26.71 -3.16
CA PHE A 370 -17.67 -27.73 -3.15
C PHE A 370 -17.08 -28.01 -1.75
N GLY A 371 -17.72 -27.53 -0.68
CA GLY A 371 -17.26 -27.72 0.70
C GLY A 371 -16.03 -26.91 1.08
N ILE A 372 -15.63 -25.91 0.28
CA ILE A 372 -14.48 -25.05 0.55
C ILE A 372 -14.97 -23.72 1.12
N GLU A 373 -14.81 -23.53 2.44
CA GLU A 373 -15.09 -22.25 3.07
C GLU A 373 -14.03 -21.21 2.70
N PRO A 374 -14.40 -20.07 2.05
CA PRO A 374 -13.48 -19.01 1.65
C PRO A 374 -13.10 -18.09 2.83
N THR A 375 -12.43 -18.66 3.86
CA THR A 375 -11.97 -17.88 5.01
C THR A 375 -10.96 -16.83 4.59
N ALA A 376 -10.78 -15.76 5.39
CA ALA A 376 -9.86 -14.68 5.11
C ALA A 376 -8.44 -15.20 4.79
N LEU A 377 -7.92 -16.09 5.63
CA LEU A 377 -6.57 -16.64 5.45
C LEU A 377 -6.44 -17.52 4.20
N ARG A 378 -7.46 -18.32 3.85
CA ARG A 378 -7.47 -19.11 2.61
C ARG A 378 -7.50 -18.21 1.37
N ARG A 379 -8.32 -17.14 1.40
CA ARG A 379 -8.36 -16.15 0.32
C ARG A 379 -7.01 -15.48 0.12
N MET A 380 -6.35 -15.06 1.20
CA MET A 380 -5.02 -14.45 1.13
C MET A 380 -3.96 -15.43 0.60
N THR A 381 -3.97 -16.69 1.06
CA THR A 381 -3.07 -17.74 0.54
C THR A 381 -3.21 -17.90 -0.97
N ALA A 382 -4.45 -18.04 -1.45
CA ALA A 382 -4.74 -18.18 -2.87
C ALA A 382 -4.32 -16.92 -3.66
N GLY A 383 -4.57 -15.73 -3.10
CA GLY A 383 -4.21 -14.47 -3.75
C GLY A 383 -2.69 -14.30 -3.93
N ILE A 384 -1.88 -14.69 -2.93
CA ILE A 384 -0.42 -14.71 -3.05
C ILE A 384 0.00 -15.71 -4.14
N ALA A 385 -0.59 -16.90 -4.20
CA ALA A 385 -0.28 -17.88 -5.23
C ALA A 385 -0.67 -17.38 -6.64
N PHE A 386 -1.83 -16.73 -6.82
CA PHE A 386 -2.23 -16.14 -8.10
C PHE A 386 -1.27 -15.05 -8.58
N SER A 387 -0.69 -14.26 -7.68
CA SER A 387 0.36 -13.32 -8.07
C SER A 387 1.60 -14.05 -8.61
N GLY A 388 1.98 -15.19 -8.01
CA GLY A 388 3.04 -16.05 -8.52
C GLY A 388 2.75 -16.58 -9.93
N VAL A 389 1.51 -17.05 -10.19
CA VAL A 389 1.07 -17.48 -11.52
C VAL A 389 1.19 -16.36 -12.54
N ALA A 390 0.73 -15.14 -12.20
CA ALA A 390 0.86 -13.98 -13.06
C ALA A 390 2.33 -13.73 -13.45
N TRP A 391 3.26 -13.88 -12.54
CA TRP A 391 4.68 -13.66 -12.78
C TRP A 391 5.35 -14.79 -13.55
N VAL A 392 4.90 -16.04 -13.43
CA VAL A 392 5.32 -17.12 -14.33
C VAL A 392 4.93 -16.80 -15.78
N ILE A 393 3.70 -16.31 -15.99
CA ILE A 393 3.22 -15.94 -17.33
C ILE A 393 4.06 -14.79 -17.90
N VAL A 394 4.30 -13.74 -17.13
CA VAL A 394 5.11 -12.58 -17.57
C VAL A 394 6.55 -12.99 -17.83
N GLY A 395 7.13 -13.87 -17.02
CA GLY A 395 8.45 -14.44 -17.25
C GLY A 395 8.53 -15.24 -18.55
N GLY A 396 7.52 -16.07 -18.84
CA GLY A 396 7.39 -16.78 -20.11
C GLY A 396 7.29 -15.84 -21.31
N MET A 397 6.50 -14.75 -21.18
CA MET A 397 6.42 -13.72 -22.22
C MET A 397 7.77 -13.02 -22.45
N GLN A 398 8.53 -12.78 -21.36
CA GLN A 398 9.87 -12.20 -21.45
C GLN A 398 10.85 -13.10 -22.21
N LEU A 399 10.79 -14.42 -22.01
CA LEU A 399 11.63 -15.35 -22.78
C LEU A 399 11.36 -15.27 -24.28
N VAL A 400 10.10 -15.10 -24.70
CA VAL A 400 9.74 -14.92 -26.11
C VAL A 400 10.33 -13.62 -26.66
N LEU A 401 10.27 -12.53 -25.89
CA LEU A 401 10.86 -11.24 -26.27
C LEU A 401 12.39 -11.31 -26.31
N ASP A 402 13.02 -11.95 -25.35
CA ASP A 402 14.49 -12.13 -25.29
C ASP A 402 14.97 -13.00 -26.49
N GLY A 403 14.14 -13.91 -27.00
CA GLY A 403 14.37 -14.67 -28.20
C GLY A 403 14.18 -13.88 -29.50
N GLY A 404 13.86 -12.59 -29.44
CA GLY A 404 13.67 -11.72 -30.61
C GLY A 404 12.35 -11.93 -31.36
N HIS A 405 11.41 -12.67 -30.77
CA HIS A 405 10.12 -12.93 -31.42
C HIS A 405 9.11 -11.80 -31.08
N PRO A 406 8.37 -11.28 -32.09
CA PRO A 406 7.37 -10.25 -31.84
C PRO A 406 6.23 -10.83 -31.00
N PHE A 407 5.87 -10.11 -29.94
CA PHE A 407 4.80 -10.52 -29.02
C PHE A 407 3.84 -9.35 -28.76
N THR A 408 2.55 -9.59 -28.96
CA THR A 408 1.56 -8.50 -28.81
C THR A 408 1.24 -8.17 -27.36
N ILE A 409 1.13 -6.87 -27.05
CA ILE A 409 0.78 -6.34 -25.73
C ILE A 409 -0.57 -6.88 -25.19
N ALA A 410 -1.47 -7.32 -26.08
CA ALA A 410 -2.77 -7.87 -25.70
C ALA A 410 -2.64 -9.08 -24.75
N TRP A 411 -1.57 -9.86 -24.84
CA TRP A 411 -1.34 -10.98 -23.94
C TRP A 411 -1.11 -10.57 -22.48
N GLN A 412 -0.71 -9.33 -22.21
CA GLN A 412 -0.60 -8.86 -20.82
C GLN A 412 -1.95 -8.84 -20.09
N VAL A 413 -3.08 -8.88 -20.78
CA VAL A 413 -4.41 -9.00 -20.14
C VAL A 413 -4.47 -10.24 -19.24
N VAL A 414 -3.86 -11.35 -19.64
CA VAL A 414 -3.87 -12.61 -18.87
C VAL A 414 -3.17 -12.46 -17.51
N PRO A 415 -1.89 -12.06 -17.43
CA PRO A 415 -1.25 -11.86 -16.13
C PRO A 415 -1.89 -10.74 -15.32
N TYR A 416 -2.43 -9.68 -15.95
CA TYR A 416 -3.20 -8.66 -15.22
C TYR A 416 -4.45 -9.26 -14.54
N ALA A 417 -5.15 -10.19 -15.21
CA ALA A 417 -6.32 -10.85 -14.61
C ALA A 417 -5.93 -11.68 -13.37
N PHE A 418 -4.86 -12.48 -13.45
CA PHE A 418 -4.38 -13.26 -12.30
C PHE A 418 -3.86 -12.36 -11.18
N LEU A 419 -3.09 -11.32 -11.50
CA LEU A 419 -2.55 -10.40 -10.49
C LEU A 419 -3.67 -9.63 -9.79
N THR A 420 -4.66 -9.15 -10.53
CA THR A 420 -5.80 -8.42 -9.96
C THR A 420 -6.72 -9.32 -9.15
N LEU A 421 -6.94 -10.57 -9.58
CA LEU A 421 -7.63 -11.56 -8.75
C LEU A 421 -6.87 -11.77 -7.43
N GLY A 422 -5.54 -11.91 -7.50
CA GLY A 422 -4.67 -11.95 -6.32
C GLY A 422 -4.85 -10.73 -5.42
N GLU A 423 -4.89 -9.53 -5.99
CA GLU A 423 -5.10 -8.28 -5.26
C GLU A 423 -6.42 -8.26 -4.51
N VAL A 424 -7.53 -8.59 -5.16
CA VAL A 424 -8.86 -8.59 -4.52
C VAL A 424 -8.90 -9.60 -3.37
N LEU A 425 -8.24 -10.75 -3.52
CA LEU A 425 -8.18 -11.77 -2.49
C LEU A 425 -7.24 -11.43 -1.33
N VAL A 426 -6.19 -10.64 -1.54
CA VAL A 426 -5.22 -10.25 -0.50
C VAL A 426 -5.58 -8.90 0.12
N SER A 427 -5.79 -7.86 -0.69
CA SER A 427 -5.83 -6.47 -0.22
C SER A 427 -7.07 -6.18 0.64
N ALA A 428 -8.26 -6.39 0.08
CA ALA A 428 -9.51 -6.16 0.81
C ALA A 428 -9.65 -7.11 2.02
N THR A 429 -9.32 -8.38 1.81
CA THR A 429 -9.39 -9.41 2.86
C THR A 429 -8.38 -9.18 3.97
N GLY A 430 -7.14 -8.78 3.64
CA GLY A 430 -6.09 -8.53 4.62
C GLY A 430 -6.40 -7.33 5.49
N LEU A 431 -7.01 -6.29 4.91
CA LEU A 431 -7.45 -5.11 5.64
C LEU A 431 -8.57 -5.45 6.64
N GLU A 432 -9.59 -6.18 6.19
CA GLU A 432 -10.69 -6.69 7.02
C GLU A 432 -10.16 -7.59 8.15
N PHE A 433 -9.27 -8.53 7.82
CA PHE A 433 -8.62 -9.41 8.76
C PHE A 433 -7.81 -8.64 9.81
N ALA A 434 -6.97 -7.70 9.38
CA ALA A 434 -6.20 -6.85 10.28
C ALA A 434 -7.10 -6.13 11.28
N TYR A 435 -8.20 -5.54 10.80
CA TYR A 435 -9.15 -4.82 11.65
C TYR A 435 -9.85 -5.73 12.68
N SER A 436 -10.13 -6.99 12.32
CA SER A 436 -10.81 -7.95 13.20
C SER A 436 -9.93 -8.52 14.31
N GLN A 437 -8.60 -8.57 14.08
CA GLN A 437 -7.66 -9.27 14.97
C GLN A 437 -7.08 -8.39 16.09
N ALA A 438 -7.37 -7.09 16.12
CA ALA A 438 -6.85 -6.20 17.16
C ALA A 438 -7.93 -5.67 18.09
N PRO A 439 -7.65 -5.56 19.41
CA PRO A 439 -8.46 -4.79 20.33
C PRO A 439 -8.61 -3.35 19.83
N GLN A 440 -9.71 -2.68 20.21
CA GLN A 440 -10.04 -1.34 19.72
C GLN A 440 -8.89 -0.33 19.89
N ALA A 441 -8.20 -0.37 21.04
CA ALA A 441 -7.08 0.50 21.34
C ALA A 441 -5.82 0.29 20.46
N MET A 442 -5.73 -0.85 19.76
CA MET A 442 -4.56 -1.24 18.97
C MET A 442 -4.83 -1.33 17.45
N LYS A 443 -6.07 -1.07 17.03
CA LYS A 443 -6.47 -1.13 15.61
C LYS A 443 -5.65 -0.21 14.73
N GLY A 444 -5.41 1.03 15.16
CA GLY A 444 -4.59 1.98 14.43
C GLY A 444 -3.16 1.50 14.21
N ALA A 445 -2.53 0.91 15.23
CA ALA A 445 -1.19 0.32 15.12
C ALA A 445 -1.17 -0.82 14.09
N LEU A 446 -2.16 -1.72 14.14
CA LEU A 446 -2.20 -2.87 13.24
C LEU A 446 -2.46 -2.46 11.79
N MET A 447 -3.31 -1.46 11.56
CA MET A 447 -3.53 -0.88 10.23
C MET A 447 -2.26 -0.21 9.68
N SER A 448 -1.50 0.43 10.53
CA SER A 448 -0.19 1.01 10.17
C SER A 448 0.82 -0.07 9.75
N PHE A 449 0.85 -1.20 10.46
CA PHE A 449 1.69 -2.34 10.09
C PHE A 449 1.23 -3.00 8.77
N TRP A 450 -0.07 -2.98 8.46
CA TRP A 450 -0.55 -3.41 7.15
C TRP A 450 0.03 -2.54 6.03
N MET A 451 0.00 -1.21 6.17
CA MET A 451 0.62 -0.29 5.21
C MET A 451 2.13 -0.52 5.08
N LEU A 452 2.81 -0.78 6.21
CA LEU A 452 4.23 -1.09 6.22
C LEU A 452 4.57 -2.37 5.46
N SER A 453 3.67 -3.34 5.36
CA SER A 453 3.89 -4.55 4.56
C SER A 453 4.09 -4.22 3.06
N VAL A 454 3.42 -3.19 2.54
CA VAL A 454 3.63 -2.67 1.18
C VAL A 454 5.00 -2.05 1.04
N THR A 455 5.43 -1.26 2.01
CA THR A 455 6.79 -0.68 2.09
C THR A 455 7.85 -1.77 1.99
N ILE A 456 7.74 -2.82 2.80
CA ILE A 456 8.68 -3.94 2.81
C ILE A 456 8.65 -4.70 1.48
N GLY A 457 7.47 -4.86 0.87
CA GLY A 457 7.35 -5.43 -0.47
C GLY A 457 8.18 -4.67 -1.51
N ASN A 458 8.12 -3.35 -1.49
CA ASN A 458 8.92 -2.52 -2.40
C ASN A 458 10.42 -2.53 -2.06
N LEU A 459 10.80 -2.70 -0.78
CA LEU A 459 12.21 -2.92 -0.41
C LEU A 459 12.77 -4.21 -1.01
N TRP A 460 11.98 -5.30 -1.07
CA TRP A 460 12.41 -6.53 -1.76
C TRP A 460 12.77 -6.27 -3.22
N VAL A 461 11.99 -5.44 -3.93
CA VAL A 461 12.30 -5.08 -5.32
C VAL A 461 13.63 -4.34 -5.42
N LEU A 462 13.89 -3.38 -4.51
CA LEU A 462 15.17 -2.65 -4.50
C LEU A 462 16.35 -3.57 -4.17
N VAL A 463 16.20 -4.52 -3.27
CA VAL A 463 17.25 -5.50 -2.92
C VAL A 463 17.56 -6.38 -4.13
N VAL A 464 16.55 -6.90 -4.82
CA VAL A 464 16.73 -7.71 -6.02
C VAL A 464 17.36 -6.90 -7.15
N ASN A 465 16.92 -5.65 -7.37
CA ASN A 465 17.53 -4.77 -8.37
C ASN A 465 19.00 -4.45 -8.04
N ALA A 466 19.34 -4.28 -6.77
CA ALA A 466 20.72 -4.07 -6.35
C ALA A 466 21.57 -5.32 -6.54
N SER A 467 21.04 -6.51 -6.28
CA SER A 467 21.78 -7.78 -6.41
C SER A 467 22.23 -8.06 -7.84
N VAL A 468 21.41 -7.74 -8.83
CA VAL A 468 21.77 -7.95 -10.25
C VAL A 468 22.77 -6.93 -10.80
N LYS A 469 23.15 -5.91 -10.01
CA LYS A 469 24.29 -5.02 -10.34
C LYS A 469 25.64 -5.65 -9.96
N ASN A 470 25.62 -6.73 -9.19
CA ASN A 470 26.83 -7.46 -8.81
C ASN A 470 27.26 -8.42 -9.92
N ALA A 471 28.50 -8.32 -10.38
CA ALA A 471 29.05 -9.13 -11.47
C ALA A 471 28.94 -10.65 -11.22
N ALA A 472 29.13 -11.11 -9.98
CA ALA A 472 29.00 -12.52 -9.64
C ALA A 472 27.57 -13.03 -9.87
N VAL A 473 26.57 -12.23 -9.47
CA VAL A 473 25.15 -12.57 -9.67
C VAL A 473 24.80 -12.56 -11.15
N THR A 474 25.24 -11.54 -11.90
CA THR A 474 24.99 -11.43 -13.33
C THR A 474 25.63 -12.57 -14.11
N ASN A 475 26.87 -12.96 -13.78
CA ASN A 475 27.54 -14.12 -14.37
C ASN A 475 26.82 -15.43 -14.05
N PHE A 476 26.33 -15.59 -12.81
CA PHE A 476 25.51 -16.74 -12.45
C PHE A 476 24.22 -16.79 -13.30
N ILE A 477 23.51 -15.68 -13.44
CA ILE A 477 22.31 -15.61 -14.26
C ILE A 477 22.62 -15.99 -15.72
N ALA A 478 23.70 -15.43 -16.29
CA ALA A 478 24.14 -15.75 -17.65
C ALA A 478 24.43 -17.25 -17.83
N SER A 479 24.99 -17.92 -16.81
CA SER A 479 25.23 -19.37 -16.86
C SER A 479 23.95 -20.21 -16.90
N THR A 480 22.80 -19.67 -16.51
CA THR A 480 21.50 -20.36 -16.60
C THR A 480 20.86 -20.29 -17.97
N GLY A 481 21.39 -19.48 -18.88
CA GLY A 481 20.80 -19.21 -20.20
C GLY A 481 19.63 -18.25 -20.22
N PHE A 482 19.24 -17.68 -19.06
CA PHE A 482 18.19 -16.66 -18.98
C PHE A 482 18.75 -15.24 -19.12
N GLY A 483 17.95 -14.35 -19.74
CA GLY A 483 18.15 -12.91 -19.60
C GLY A 483 17.89 -12.44 -18.17
N VAL A 484 18.58 -11.37 -17.73
CA VAL A 484 18.46 -10.84 -16.37
C VAL A 484 17.01 -10.53 -15.98
N THR A 485 16.26 -9.93 -16.90
CA THR A 485 14.85 -9.56 -16.66
C THR A 485 13.97 -10.79 -16.49
N ALA A 486 14.10 -11.79 -17.37
CA ALA A 486 13.35 -13.04 -17.27
C ALA A 486 13.69 -13.80 -15.98
N PHE A 487 14.97 -13.86 -15.61
CA PHE A 487 15.41 -14.48 -14.36
C PHE A 487 14.79 -13.79 -13.13
N GLN A 488 14.82 -12.46 -13.09
CA GLN A 488 14.17 -11.71 -12.00
C GLN A 488 12.65 -12.01 -11.91
N MET A 489 11.97 -12.12 -13.06
CA MET A 489 10.54 -12.44 -13.08
C MET A 489 10.25 -13.83 -12.50
N PHE A 490 11.02 -14.85 -12.88
CA PHE A 490 10.87 -16.20 -12.31
C PHE A 490 11.30 -16.27 -10.83
N PHE A 491 12.31 -15.49 -10.44
CA PHE A 491 12.68 -15.37 -9.03
C PHE A 491 11.50 -14.84 -8.20
N PHE A 492 10.85 -13.76 -8.63
CA PHE A 492 9.68 -13.21 -7.93
C PHE A 492 8.51 -14.19 -7.92
N ALA A 493 8.28 -14.94 -9.01
CA ALA A 493 7.28 -16.00 -9.03
C ALA A 493 7.55 -17.08 -7.98
N ALA A 494 8.79 -17.59 -7.93
CA ALA A 494 9.20 -18.58 -6.93
C ALA A 494 9.08 -18.03 -5.50
N PHE A 495 9.46 -16.76 -5.28
CA PHE A 495 9.34 -16.06 -4.00
C PHE A 495 7.87 -15.97 -3.56
N ALA A 496 6.94 -15.65 -4.47
CA ALA A 496 5.51 -15.64 -4.17
C ALA A 496 4.97 -17.03 -3.83
N PHE A 497 5.35 -18.09 -4.55
CA PHE A 497 4.91 -19.44 -4.22
C PHE A 497 5.47 -19.94 -2.88
N ALA A 498 6.74 -19.65 -2.59
CA ALA A 498 7.32 -19.97 -1.28
C ALA A 498 6.58 -19.23 -0.16
N ALA A 499 6.25 -17.95 -0.36
CA ALA A 499 5.46 -17.18 0.59
C ALA A 499 4.04 -17.70 0.74
N ALA A 500 3.36 -18.08 -0.36
CA ALA A 500 2.02 -18.66 -0.30
C ALA A 500 2.01 -19.98 0.49
N LEU A 501 3.01 -20.83 0.28
CA LEU A 501 3.16 -22.08 1.03
C LEU A 501 3.39 -21.80 2.54
N ALA A 502 4.34 -20.93 2.86
CA ALA A 502 4.66 -20.55 4.24
C ALA A 502 3.45 -19.90 4.92
N PHE A 503 2.76 -18.97 4.22
CA PHE A 503 1.54 -18.35 4.71
C PHE A 503 0.44 -19.38 4.98
N GLY A 504 0.21 -20.31 4.04
CA GLY A 504 -0.76 -21.39 4.19
C GLY A 504 -0.48 -22.31 5.38
N LEU A 505 0.80 -22.62 5.62
CA LEU A 505 1.22 -23.42 6.78
C LEU A 505 0.97 -22.68 8.11
N VAL A 506 1.36 -21.42 8.20
CA VAL A 506 1.12 -20.57 9.37
C VAL A 506 -0.37 -20.36 9.59
N ALA A 507 -1.14 -20.14 8.52
CA ALA A 507 -2.58 -19.93 8.57
C ALA A 507 -3.35 -21.14 9.13
N ARG A 508 -2.87 -22.37 8.91
CA ARG A 508 -3.49 -23.59 9.49
C ARG A 508 -3.42 -23.64 11.01
N SER A 509 -2.37 -23.10 11.60
CA SER A 509 -2.16 -23.07 13.05
C SER A 509 -2.66 -21.77 13.70
N TYR A 510 -3.07 -20.79 12.91
CA TYR A 510 -3.50 -19.50 13.39
C TYR A 510 -4.90 -19.56 13.99
N ARG A 511 -5.04 -19.19 15.26
CA ARG A 511 -6.34 -19.04 15.92
C ARG A 511 -6.88 -17.63 15.70
N VAL A 512 -7.95 -17.53 14.92
CA VAL A 512 -8.66 -16.26 14.69
C VAL A 512 -9.39 -15.87 15.97
N VAL A 513 -9.13 -14.67 16.46
CA VAL A 513 -9.83 -14.07 17.61
C VAL A 513 -10.62 -12.88 17.07
N ASP A 514 -11.95 -12.91 17.24
CA ASP A 514 -12.80 -11.83 16.76
C ASP A 514 -12.94 -10.74 17.83
N HIS A 515 -12.43 -9.55 17.52
CA HIS A 515 -12.53 -8.34 18.35
C HIS A 515 -13.57 -7.33 17.84
N TYR A 516 -14.50 -7.75 16.98
CA TYR A 516 -15.69 -6.93 16.71
C TYR A 516 -16.54 -6.80 17.98
N ARG A 517 -17.04 -5.60 18.25
CA ARG A 517 -18.01 -5.41 19.33
C ARG A 517 -19.24 -6.27 19.05
N LYS A 518 -19.57 -7.09 20.03
CA LYS A 518 -20.85 -7.82 20.06
C LYS A 518 -22.02 -6.84 20.16
#